data_ad9b809b6e84a257254a3043a163df91
#
_entry.id   ad9b809b6e84a257254a3043a163df91
#
_cell.length_a   1.000
_cell.length_b   1.000
_cell.length_c   1.000
_cell.angle_alpha   90.00
_cell.angle_beta   90.00
_cell.angle_gamma   90.00
#
_symmetry.space_group_name_H-M   'P 1'
#
loop_
_entity.id
_entity.type
_entity.pdbx_description
1 polymer ?
#
loop_
_entity_poly.entity_id
_entity_poly.type
_entity_poly.pdbx_seq_one_letter_code
_entity_poly.pdbx_strand_id
1 'polypeptide(L)'
;MGERGGAQVTAAMRLLAHADALIIDLRRTFGGDPDMVALVCGYLFDEPTHLISMHHRDGGRVRQSWSPPYVPGPRFGGRKPVYVLTSAQTFSGGEELAYDLQHLGRATVVGERTRGGAHPRVGVRLHPHLELTIPVARPVHPVSGGNWEGRGVEPDIPVPAAEALDVAHRAAQEAVHDPGTHAVAA
;
A
#
# COMPACT_ATOMS: atom_id res chain seq x y z
N MET A 1 -17.98 -7.25 1.89
CA MET A 1 -17.01 -6.84 2.94
C MET A 1 -16.53 -5.39 2.78
N GLY A 2 -16.57 -4.80 1.58
CA GLY A 2 -16.06 -3.45 1.31
C GLY A 2 -16.73 -2.28 2.04
N GLU A 3 -18.05 -2.27 2.17
CA GLU A 3 -18.77 -1.09 2.73
C GLU A 3 -18.40 -0.76 4.19
N ARG A 4 -18.23 -1.76 5.05
CA ARG A 4 -17.87 -1.51 6.46
C ARG A 4 -16.43 -1.02 6.61
N GLY A 5 -15.50 -1.57 5.83
CA GLY A 5 -14.10 -1.14 5.83
C GLY A 5 -13.93 0.30 5.35
N GLY A 6 -14.64 0.70 4.31
CA GLY A 6 -14.61 2.06 3.77
C GLY A 6 -15.04 3.11 4.80
N ALA A 7 -16.11 2.86 5.55
CA ALA A 7 -16.57 3.75 6.61
C ALA A 7 -15.55 3.89 7.73
N GLN A 8 -14.86 2.80 8.10
CA GLN A 8 -13.80 2.82 9.13
C GLN A 8 -12.58 3.63 8.68
N VAL A 9 -12.11 3.42 7.44
CA VAL A 9 -11.01 4.19 6.85
C VAL A 9 -11.39 5.69 6.82
N THR A 10 -12.58 6.01 6.34
CA THR A 10 -13.07 7.40 6.31
C THR A 10 -13.08 8.04 7.70
N ALA A 11 -13.55 7.33 8.72
CA ALA A 11 -13.59 7.83 10.09
C ALA A 11 -12.16 8.05 10.64
N ALA A 12 -11.25 7.10 10.43
CA ALA A 12 -9.84 7.22 10.83
C ALA A 12 -9.17 8.41 10.13
N MET A 13 -9.33 8.54 8.82
CA MET A 13 -8.71 9.63 8.06
C MET A 13 -9.24 11.00 8.44
N ARG A 14 -10.51 11.11 8.83
CA ARG A 14 -11.07 12.36 9.40
C ARG A 14 -10.38 12.77 10.71
N LEU A 15 -10.12 11.81 11.59
CA LEU A 15 -9.40 12.08 12.85
C LEU A 15 -7.95 12.50 12.61
N LEU A 16 -7.31 11.89 11.60
CA LEU A 16 -5.89 12.07 11.29
C LEU A 16 -5.62 13.24 10.33
N ALA A 17 -6.64 13.84 9.74
CA ALA A 17 -6.47 14.86 8.69
C ALA A 17 -5.59 16.05 9.11
N HIS A 18 -5.59 16.41 10.41
CA HIS A 18 -4.83 17.53 10.95
C HIS A 18 -3.53 17.13 11.66
N ALA A 19 -3.18 15.84 11.67
CA ALA A 19 -1.90 15.39 12.16
C ALA A 19 -0.77 15.84 11.22
N ASP A 20 0.42 16.09 11.78
CA ASP A 20 1.57 16.57 11.02
C ASP A 20 2.32 15.45 10.30
N ALA A 21 2.21 14.22 10.77
CA ALA A 21 2.75 13.01 10.13
C ALA A 21 1.77 11.83 10.32
N LEU A 22 1.93 10.78 9.51
CA LEU A 22 1.11 9.57 9.56
C LEU A 22 1.98 8.32 9.55
N ILE A 23 1.67 7.38 10.44
CA ILE A 23 2.25 6.04 10.44
C ILE A 23 1.13 5.02 10.15
N ILE A 24 1.30 4.23 9.10
CA ILE A 24 0.37 3.16 8.71
C ILE A 24 1.00 1.82 9.08
N ASP A 25 0.41 1.11 10.03
CA ASP A 25 0.95 -0.18 10.49
C ASP A 25 0.35 -1.36 9.71
N LEU A 26 1.13 -1.92 8.79
CA LEU A 26 0.78 -3.09 7.99
C LEU A 26 1.45 -4.40 8.46
N ARG A 27 2.18 -4.38 9.57
CA ARG A 27 2.95 -5.55 10.05
C ARG A 27 2.12 -6.81 10.27
N ARG A 28 0.81 -6.67 10.49
CA ARG A 28 -0.16 -7.77 10.69
C ARG A 28 -1.25 -7.81 9.62
N THR A 29 -0.98 -7.24 8.44
CA THR A 29 -1.94 -7.20 7.32
C THR A 29 -1.68 -8.35 6.36
N PHE A 30 -2.63 -9.28 6.27
CA PHE A 30 -2.53 -10.48 5.41
C PHE A 30 -3.17 -10.27 4.04
N GLY A 31 -3.48 -9.05 3.68
CA GLY A 31 -4.11 -8.69 2.42
C GLY A 31 -5.42 -7.94 2.60
N GLY A 32 -6.08 -7.67 1.50
CA GLY A 32 -7.32 -6.91 1.49
C GLY A 32 -7.83 -6.67 0.08
N ASP A 33 -8.90 -5.89 0.00
CA ASP A 33 -9.53 -5.51 -1.25
C ASP A 33 -8.70 -4.39 -1.93
N PRO A 34 -8.31 -4.50 -3.21
CA PRO A 34 -7.61 -3.44 -3.95
C PRO A 34 -8.36 -2.10 -3.96
N ASP A 35 -9.70 -2.12 -3.94
CA ASP A 35 -10.48 -0.88 -3.85
C ASP A 35 -10.27 -0.16 -2.51
N MET A 36 -9.92 -0.90 -1.44
CA MET A 36 -9.55 -0.31 -0.15
C MET A 36 -8.14 0.30 -0.20
N VAL A 37 -7.21 -0.31 -0.92
CA VAL A 37 -5.89 0.28 -1.19
C VAL A 37 -6.06 1.61 -1.92
N ALA A 38 -6.85 1.61 -3.00
CA ALA A 38 -7.16 2.82 -3.77
C ALA A 38 -7.81 3.91 -2.90
N LEU A 39 -8.76 3.55 -2.02
CA LEU A 39 -9.41 4.48 -1.11
C LEU A 39 -8.40 5.13 -0.14
N VAL A 40 -7.51 4.34 0.48
CA VAL A 40 -6.47 4.88 1.37
C VAL A 40 -5.55 5.83 0.60
N CYS A 41 -5.09 5.43 -0.58
CA CYS A 41 -4.29 6.28 -1.48
C CYS A 41 -5.03 7.58 -1.82
N GLY A 42 -6.37 7.55 -2.00
CA GLY A 42 -7.18 8.74 -2.25
C GLY A 42 -7.10 9.80 -1.15
N TYR A 43 -6.80 9.42 0.09
CA TYR A 43 -6.55 10.37 1.18
C TYR A 43 -5.12 10.90 1.21
N LEU A 44 -4.17 10.21 0.57
CA LEU A 44 -2.74 10.49 0.66
C LEU A 44 -2.18 11.24 -0.54
N PHE A 45 -2.91 11.27 -1.66
CA PHE A 45 -2.55 12.04 -2.85
C PHE A 45 -3.51 13.22 -3.04
N ASP A 46 -3.00 14.33 -3.58
CA ASP A 46 -3.81 15.52 -3.86
C ASP A 46 -4.61 15.36 -5.15
N GLU A 47 -4.07 14.63 -6.13
CA GLU A 47 -4.65 14.38 -7.44
C GLU A 47 -4.88 12.88 -7.69
N PRO A 48 -5.78 12.49 -8.61
CA PRO A 48 -5.94 11.11 -9.03
C PRO A 48 -4.61 10.56 -9.57
N THR A 49 -4.12 9.50 -8.92
CA THR A 49 -2.81 8.92 -9.19
C THR A 49 -2.97 7.48 -9.66
N HIS A 50 -2.29 7.11 -10.75
CA HIS A 50 -2.26 5.74 -11.23
C HIS A 50 -1.44 4.86 -10.29
N LEU A 51 -2.09 3.87 -9.67
CA LEU A 51 -1.48 2.98 -8.69
C LEU A 51 -0.92 1.74 -9.37
N ILE A 52 -1.77 0.96 -10.00
CA ILE A 52 -1.39 -0.33 -10.59
C ILE A 52 -2.16 -0.61 -11.90
N SER A 53 -1.54 -1.29 -12.85
CA SER A 53 -2.20 -1.89 -14.03
C SER A 53 -2.29 -3.39 -13.85
N MET A 54 -3.50 -3.94 -13.78
CA MET A 54 -3.73 -5.38 -13.67
C MET A 54 -3.85 -5.99 -15.07
N HIS A 55 -2.84 -6.75 -15.47
CA HIS A 55 -2.80 -7.48 -16.74
C HIS A 55 -3.42 -8.85 -16.58
N HIS A 56 -4.62 -9.05 -17.14
CA HIS A 56 -5.33 -10.32 -17.08
C HIS A 56 -4.82 -11.31 -18.12
N ARG A 57 -4.80 -12.59 -17.75
CA ARG A 57 -4.35 -13.68 -18.62
C ARG A 57 -5.35 -13.98 -19.76
N ASP A 58 -6.64 -13.73 -19.52
CA ASP A 58 -7.73 -13.92 -20.45
C ASP A 58 -7.77 -12.80 -21.51
N GLY A 59 -7.21 -13.02 -22.68
CA GLY A 59 -7.29 -12.11 -23.81
C GLY A 59 -6.52 -10.79 -23.66
N GLY A 60 -5.58 -10.69 -22.73
CA GLY A 60 -4.71 -9.52 -22.62
C GLY A 60 -5.40 -8.25 -22.10
N ARG A 61 -6.55 -8.36 -21.47
CA ARG A 61 -7.27 -7.22 -20.86
C ARG A 61 -6.40 -6.57 -19.77
N VAL A 62 -6.27 -5.24 -19.82
CA VAL A 62 -5.62 -4.44 -18.79
C VAL A 62 -6.67 -3.61 -18.05
N ARG A 63 -6.70 -3.70 -16.72
CA ARG A 63 -7.51 -2.85 -15.85
C ARG A 63 -6.57 -1.98 -15.02
N GLN A 64 -6.73 -0.67 -15.10
CA GLN A 64 -6.00 0.28 -14.27
C GLN A 64 -6.74 0.55 -12.95
N SER A 65 -6.00 0.62 -11.85
CA SER A 65 -6.45 1.10 -10.56
C SER A 65 -5.87 2.49 -10.31
N TRP A 66 -6.71 3.43 -9.92
CA TRP A 66 -6.36 4.81 -9.65
C TRP A 66 -6.85 5.21 -8.27
N SER A 67 -6.13 6.10 -7.58
CA SER A 67 -6.67 6.75 -6.40
C SER A 67 -7.91 7.56 -6.81
N PRO A 68 -9.02 7.52 -6.02
CA PRO A 68 -10.26 8.18 -6.40
C PRO A 68 -10.11 9.71 -6.41
N PRO A 69 -10.75 10.40 -7.37
CA PRO A 69 -10.72 11.87 -7.45
C PRO A 69 -11.44 12.54 -6.28
N TYR A 70 -12.30 11.81 -5.59
CA TYR A 70 -13.03 12.26 -4.41
C TYR A 70 -12.98 11.21 -3.30
N VAL A 71 -12.81 11.69 -2.07
CA VAL A 71 -12.92 10.90 -0.84
C VAL A 71 -13.84 11.63 0.16
N PRO A 72 -14.59 10.91 1.01
CA PRO A 72 -15.47 11.54 1.99
C PRO A 72 -14.68 12.23 3.12
N GLY A 73 -14.73 13.56 3.19
CA GLY A 73 -14.06 14.36 4.22
C GLY A 73 -12.71 14.91 3.78
N PRO A 74 -11.91 15.47 4.72
CA PRO A 74 -10.64 16.08 4.40
C PRO A 74 -9.59 15.01 4.05
N ARG A 75 -8.73 15.33 3.08
CA ARG A 75 -7.54 14.52 2.77
C ARG A 75 -6.45 14.81 3.78
N PHE A 76 -5.61 13.80 4.04
CA PHE A 76 -4.33 14.01 4.71
C PHE A 76 -3.38 14.81 3.80
N GLY A 77 -3.46 14.56 2.48
CA GLY A 77 -2.75 15.28 1.43
C GLY A 77 -1.39 14.69 1.07
N GLY A 78 -0.81 15.22 -0.01
CA GLY A 78 0.40 14.71 -0.64
C GLY A 78 1.72 15.19 0.00
N ARG A 79 1.70 16.13 0.94
CA ARG A 79 2.92 16.81 1.41
C ARG A 79 3.44 16.37 2.76
N LYS A 80 2.54 15.99 3.67
CA LYS A 80 2.93 15.62 5.05
C LYS A 80 3.62 14.25 5.06
N PRO A 81 4.60 14.02 5.95
CA PRO A 81 5.33 12.75 6.02
C PRO A 81 4.40 11.57 6.27
N VAL A 82 4.63 10.47 5.55
CA VAL A 82 3.94 9.18 5.74
C VAL A 82 4.99 8.08 5.85
N TYR A 83 4.80 7.22 6.84
CA TYR A 83 5.60 6.02 7.06
C TYR A 83 4.70 4.80 7.03
N VAL A 84 5.19 3.72 6.43
CA VAL A 84 4.48 2.44 6.36
C VAL A 84 5.30 1.37 7.06
N LEU A 85 4.74 0.74 8.10
CA LEU A 85 5.43 -0.33 8.81
C LEU A 85 5.12 -1.68 8.17
N THR A 86 6.17 -2.44 7.86
CA THR A 86 6.06 -3.77 7.25
C THR A 86 6.74 -4.86 8.08
N SER A 87 6.35 -6.09 7.86
CA SER A 87 6.98 -7.29 8.40
C SER A 87 6.98 -8.42 7.37
N ALA A 88 7.66 -9.53 7.66
CA ALA A 88 7.59 -10.74 6.87
C ALA A 88 6.17 -11.36 6.77
N GLN A 89 5.22 -10.90 7.58
CA GLN A 89 3.80 -11.30 7.52
C GLN A 89 2.95 -10.41 6.62
N THR A 90 3.39 -9.20 6.30
CA THR A 90 2.68 -8.30 5.39
C THR A 90 2.51 -8.97 4.04
N PHE A 91 1.25 -9.01 3.51
CA PHE A 91 0.94 -9.80 2.33
C PHE A 91 -0.13 -9.15 1.44
N SER A 92 -0.10 -9.45 0.12
CA SER A 92 -1.14 -9.13 -0.88
C SER A 92 -1.51 -7.64 -0.89
N GLY A 93 -2.77 -7.24 -0.64
CA GLY A 93 -3.20 -5.83 -0.60
C GLY A 93 -2.44 -4.95 0.40
N GLY A 94 -1.86 -5.53 1.48
CA GLY A 94 -0.94 -4.81 2.36
C GLY A 94 0.39 -4.50 1.67
N GLU A 95 0.88 -5.44 0.85
CA GLU A 95 2.08 -5.21 0.05
C GLU A 95 1.83 -4.21 -1.08
N GLU A 96 0.63 -4.29 -1.72
CA GLU A 96 0.21 -3.33 -2.76
C GLU A 96 0.26 -1.90 -2.21
N LEU A 97 -0.34 -1.65 -1.05
CA LEU A 97 -0.32 -0.32 -0.44
C LEU A 97 1.11 0.17 -0.14
N ALA A 98 1.95 -0.69 0.44
CA ALA A 98 3.34 -0.34 0.72
C ALA A 98 4.13 -0.07 -0.57
N TYR A 99 3.97 -0.93 -1.58
CA TYR A 99 4.65 -0.85 -2.87
C TYR A 99 4.27 0.40 -3.66
N ASP A 100 2.97 0.67 -3.76
CA ASP A 100 2.46 1.85 -4.48
C ASP A 100 2.95 3.14 -3.82
N LEU A 101 2.81 3.26 -2.50
CA LEU A 101 3.23 4.47 -1.78
C LEU A 101 4.75 4.69 -1.84
N GLN A 102 5.55 3.62 -1.78
CA GLN A 102 7.00 3.68 -1.90
C GLN A 102 7.44 4.14 -3.29
N HIS A 103 6.99 3.45 -4.35
CA HIS A 103 7.44 3.73 -5.70
C HIS A 103 6.87 5.02 -6.30
N LEU A 104 5.77 5.53 -5.74
CA LEU A 104 5.24 6.86 -6.05
C LEU A 104 5.87 7.97 -5.19
N GLY A 105 6.88 7.65 -4.38
CA GLY A 105 7.57 8.60 -3.51
C GLY A 105 6.69 9.22 -2.42
N ARG A 106 5.57 8.53 -2.05
CA ARG A 106 4.59 9.08 -1.12
C ARG A 106 4.86 8.71 0.33
N ALA A 107 5.46 7.57 0.59
CA ALA A 107 5.78 7.10 1.92
C ALA A 107 7.14 6.44 2.01
N THR A 108 7.72 6.46 3.21
CA THR A 108 8.92 5.70 3.58
C THR A 108 8.48 4.38 4.22
N VAL A 109 8.95 3.25 3.69
CA VAL A 109 8.67 1.92 4.23
C VAL A 109 9.73 1.56 5.27
N VAL A 110 9.27 1.18 6.48
CA VAL A 110 10.12 0.87 7.63
C VAL A 110 9.79 -0.52 8.16
N GLY A 111 10.80 -1.36 8.37
CA GLY A 111 10.60 -2.70 8.95
C GLY A 111 11.31 -3.80 8.20
N GLU A 112 10.62 -4.90 7.98
CA GLU A 112 11.14 -6.07 7.29
C GLU A 112 10.58 -6.18 5.87
N ARG A 113 11.33 -6.88 5.00
CA ARG A 113 10.84 -7.29 3.68
C ARG A 113 9.54 -8.07 3.81
N THR A 114 8.56 -7.79 2.96
CA THR A 114 7.27 -8.44 2.97
C THR A 114 7.28 -9.82 2.31
N ARG A 115 6.15 -10.52 2.33
CA ARG A 115 6.07 -11.93 1.96
C ARG A 115 6.20 -12.23 0.46
N GLY A 116 5.75 -11.34 -0.42
CA GLY A 116 5.89 -11.49 -1.87
C GLY A 116 4.74 -12.20 -2.58
N GLY A 117 3.51 -11.73 -2.42
CA GLY A 117 2.34 -12.27 -3.13
C GLY A 117 1.54 -11.21 -3.84
N ALA A 118 1.82 -11.01 -5.14
CA ALA A 118 1.20 -9.99 -5.96
C ALA A 118 0.10 -10.52 -6.90
N HIS A 119 0.23 -11.76 -7.38
CA HIS A 119 -0.63 -12.27 -8.44
C HIS A 119 -1.98 -12.74 -7.90
N PRO A 120 -3.13 -12.17 -8.34
CA PRO A 120 -4.45 -12.70 -8.03
C PRO A 120 -4.60 -14.13 -8.53
N ARG A 121 -5.25 -14.96 -7.72
CA ARG A 121 -5.41 -16.40 -7.99
C ARG A 121 -6.86 -16.80 -7.92
N VAL A 122 -7.22 -17.85 -8.68
CA VAL A 122 -8.49 -18.54 -8.60
C VAL A 122 -8.27 -20.00 -8.22
N GLY A 123 -9.14 -20.55 -7.39
CA GLY A 123 -9.18 -21.98 -7.10
C GLY A 123 -9.90 -22.73 -8.22
N VAL A 124 -9.25 -23.74 -8.76
CA VAL A 124 -9.84 -24.69 -9.72
C VAL A 124 -9.95 -26.06 -9.05
N ARG A 125 -11.19 -26.49 -8.79
CA ARG A 125 -11.41 -27.79 -8.18
C ARG A 125 -11.21 -28.89 -9.23
N LEU A 126 -10.23 -29.74 -9.00
CA LEU A 126 -9.89 -30.89 -9.85
C LEU A 126 -10.53 -32.19 -9.33
N HIS A 127 -10.78 -32.28 -8.02
CA HIS A 127 -11.35 -33.43 -7.35
C HIS A 127 -12.07 -32.95 -6.05
N PRO A 128 -13.03 -33.70 -5.47
CA PRO A 128 -13.66 -33.32 -4.20
C PRO A 128 -12.69 -32.92 -3.07
N HIS A 129 -11.48 -33.46 -3.10
CA HIS A 129 -10.43 -33.23 -2.09
C HIS A 129 -9.18 -32.53 -2.64
N LEU A 130 -9.22 -32.01 -3.90
CA LEU A 130 -8.08 -31.35 -4.54
C LEU A 130 -8.50 -30.08 -5.25
N GLU A 131 -7.89 -28.99 -4.85
CA GLU A 131 -8.02 -27.68 -5.50
C GLU A 131 -6.64 -27.20 -5.96
N LEU A 132 -6.55 -26.73 -7.20
CA LEU A 132 -5.37 -26.10 -7.76
C LEU A 132 -5.58 -24.59 -7.79
N THR A 133 -4.67 -23.83 -7.20
CA THR A 133 -4.69 -22.37 -7.24
C THR A 133 -3.87 -21.86 -8.41
N ILE A 134 -4.51 -21.12 -9.34
CA ILE A 134 -3.89 -20.66 -10.58
C ILE A 134 -3.87 -19.13 -10.61
N PRO A 135 -2.70 -18.48 -10.86
CA PRO A 135 -2.62 -17.05 -11.11
C PRO A 135 -3.37 -16.67 -12.40
N VAL A 136 -4.24 -15.66 -12.32
CA VAL A 136 -5.10 -15.23 -13.45
C VAL A 136 -4.76 -13.83 -13.95
N ALA A 137 -3.98 -13.08 -13.19
CA ALA A 137 -3.53 -11.75 -13.57
C ALA A 137 -2.18 -11.41 -12.93
N ARG A 138 -1.57 -10.34 -13.43
CA ARG A 138 -0.29 -9.80 -12.94
C ARG A 138 -0.43 -8.29 -12.78
N PRO A 139 -0.18 -7.73 -11.58
CA PRO A 139 -0.06 -6.29 -11.42
C PRO A 139 1.25 -5.79 -12.05
N VAL A 140 1.20 -4.58 -12.61
CA VAL A 140 2.36 -3.85 -13.12
C VAL A 140 2.25 -2.41 -12.61
N HIS A 141 3.23 -1.99 -11.82
CA HIS A 141 3.27 -0.64 -11.29
C HIS A 141 3.76 0.36 -12.35
N PRO A 142 3.15 1.55 -12.49
CA PRO A 142 3.44 2.47 -13.59
C PRO A 142 4.86 3.04 -13.58
N VAL A 143 5.47 3.20 -12.41
CA VAL A 143 6.82 3.76 -12.26
C VAL A 143 7.89 2.67 -12.32
N SER A 144 7.76 1.61 -11.52
CA SER A 144 8.78 0.55 -11.46
C SER A 144 8.70 -0.43 -12.64
N GLY A 145 7.57 -0.52 -13.34
CA GLY A 145 7.33 -1.53 -14.38
C GLY A 145 7.24 -2.97 -13.85
N GLY A 146 7.37 -3.15 -12.52
CA GLY A 146 7.41 -4.43 -11.83
C GLY A 146 6.24 -4.64 -10.86
N ASN A 147 6.44 -5.59 -9.96
CA ASN A 147 5.58 -5.88 -8.81
C ASN A 147 6.38 -6.64 -7.74
N TRP A 148 5.75 -7.00 -6.64
CA TRP A 148 6.35 -7.65 -5.47
C TRP A 148 6.25 -9.19 -5.46
N GLU A 149 5.78 -9.85 -6.54
CA GLU A 149 5.65 -11.32 -6.58
C GLU A 149 6.99 -12.02 -6.36
N GLY A 150 7.02 -12.95 -5.39
CA GLY A 150 8.18 -13.77 -5.05
C GLY A 150 9.35 -13.03 -4.39
N ARG A 151 9.31 -11.69 -4.33
CA ARG A 151 10.39 -10.85 -3.77
C ARG A 151 9.99 -10.11 -2.52
N GLY A 152 8.70 -9.72 -2.42
CA GLY A 152 8.23 -8.81 -1.39
C GLY A 152 8.58 -7.34 -1.68
N VAL A 153 8.10 -6.47 -0.81
CA VAL A 153 8.47 -5.05 -0.77
C VAL A 153 9.69 -4.93 0.15
N GLU A 154 10.78 -4.38 -0.39
CA GLU A 154 11.99 -4.10 0.39
C GLU A 154 11.79 -2.79 1.14
N PRO A 155 11.99 -2.72 2.46
CA PRO A 155 11.86 -1.48 3.21
C PRO A 155 12.98 -0.49 2.87
N ASP A 156 12.66 0.80 2.89
CA ASP A 156 13.65 1.88 2.75
C ASP A 156 14.54 1.96 4.00
N ILE A 157 13.94 1.67 5.17
CA ILE A 157 14.66 1.60 6.46
C ILE A 157 14.49 0.16 7.01
N PRO A 158 15.46 -0.73 6.74
CA PRO A 158 15.41 -2.11 7.20
C PRO A 158 15.71 -2.21 8.69
N VAL A 159 14.73 -2.68 9.46
CA VAL A 159 14.83 -2.93 10.90
C VAL A 159 13.92 -4.10 11.28
N PRO A 160 14.15 -4.79 12.42
CA PRO A 160 13.21 -5.77 12.93
C PRO A 160 11.79 -5.18 13.08
N ALA A 161 10.77 -5.95 12.74
CA ALA A 161 9.38 -5.49 12.79
C ALA A 161 8.98 -4.94 14.18
N ALA A 162 9.56 -5.47 15.26
CA ALA A 162 9.32 -5.01 16.62
C ALA A 162 9.80 -3.56 16.84
N GLU A 163 10.85 -3.13 16.15
CA GLU A 163 11.48 -1.81 16.30
C GLU A 163 10.91 -0.79 15.31
N ALA A 164 10.19 -1.24 14.28
CA ALA A 164 9.76 -0.41 13.16
C ALA A 164 8.92 0.81 13.59
N LEU A 165 8.07 0.65 14.61
CA LEU A 165 7.24 1.76 15.10
C LEU A 165 8.10 2.86 15.76
N ASP A 166 9.05 2.50 16.60
CA ASP A 166 9.90 3.47 17.29
C ASP A 166 10.82 4.22 16.32
N VAL A 167 11.32 3.50 15.29
CA VAL A 167 12.15 4.09 14.25
C VAL A 167 11.32 5.06 13.38
N ALA A 168 10.16 4.64 12.91
CA ALA A 168 9.28 5.49 12.13
C ALA A 168 8.77 6.71 12.91
N HIS A 169 8.50 6.54 14.21
CA HIS A 169 8.04 7.64 15.05
C HIS A 169 9.13 8.71 15.23
N ARG A 170 10.39 8.30 15.49
CA ARG A 170 11.51 9.24 15.55
C ARG A 170 11.71 9.97 14.22
N ALA A 171 11.71 9.24 13.09
CA ALA A 171 11.83 9.83 11.77
C ALA A 171 10.69 10.83 11.47
N ALA A 172 9.47 10.51 11.88
CA ALA A 172 8.32 11.41 11.74
C ALA A 172 8.48 12.69 12.56
N GLN A 173 8.98 12.60 13.79
CA GLN A 173 9.25 13.77 14.64
C GLN A 173 10.33 14.67 14.01
N GLU A 174 11.41 14.09 13.52
CA GLU A 174 12.49 14.81 12.82
C GLU A 174 11.95 15.53 11.57
N ALA A 175 11.18 14.84 10.74
CA ALA A 175 10.59 15.40 9.51
C ALA A 175 9.60 16.55 9.76
N VAL A 176 8.90 16.54 10.90
CA VAL A 176 7.98 17.61 11.31
C VAL A 176 8.75 18.83 11.82
N HIS A 177 9.87 18.63 12.52
CA HIS A 177 10.67 19.72 13.09
C HIS A 177 11.62 20.37 12.07
N ASP A 178 12.07 19.62 11.06
CA ASP A 178 12.96 20.13 10.00
C ASP A 178 12.39 19.79 8.60
N PRO A 179 11.38 20.52 8.13
CA PRO A 179 10.71 20.25 6.84
C PRO A 179 11.62 20.47 5.61
N GLY A 180 12.84 20.99 5.77
CA GLY A 180 13.79 21.21 4.68
C GLY A 180 14.54 19.96 4.21
N THR A 181 14.56 18.88 4.98
CA THR A 181 15.38 17.68 4.73
C THR A 181 14.68 16.62 3.86
N HIS A 182 13.36 16.75 3.64
CA HIS A 182 12.53 15.77 2.93
C HIS A 182 11.92 16.30 1.61
N ALA A 183 12.58 17.24 0.94
CA ALA A 183 12.24 17.51 -0.46
C ALA A 183 12.63 16.27 -1.29
N VAL A 184 11.64 15.40 -1.53
CA VAL A 184 11.75 14.26 -2.44
C VAL A 184 12.25 14.80 -3.77
N ALA A 185 13.34 14.26 -4.27
CA ALA A 185 13.87 14.57 -5.60
C ALA A 185 12.75 14.30 -6.63
N ALA A 186 12.38 15.36 -7.35
CA ALA A 186 11.41 15.32 -8.43
C ALA A 186 11.93 14.50 -9.62
#